data_5382c6940b4f0e8b05c5661fa8042276
#
_entry.id   5382c6940b4f0e8b05c5661fa8042276
#
_cell.length_a   1.000
_cell.length_b   1.000
_cell.length_c   1.000
_cell.angle_alpha   90.00
_cell.angle_beta   90.00
_cell.angle_gamma   90.00
#
_symmetry.space_group_name_H-M   'P 1'
#
loop_
_entity.id
_entity.type
_entity.pdbx_description
1 polymer ?
#
loop_
_entity_poly.entity_id
_entity_poly.type
_entity_poly.pdbx_seq_one_letter_code
_entity_poly.pdbx_strand_id
1 'polypeptide(L)'
;MKNIVKKENAVSRQFLGVDFVVLSIGKDSMVTKMLYKSTDNVPFHKHPNEQSGYVISGKYNLKFGGEQFSLSQGDTYSIPADIEHSIEIIEAGEVVDVFTPIRQDYL
;
A
#
# COMPACT_ATOMS: atom_id res chain seq x y z
N MET A 1 -13.06 12.70 -8.75
CA MET A 1 -12.74 12.55 -7.31
C MET A 1 -13.84 11.78 -6.61
N LYS A 2 -13.49 11.00 -5.60
CA LYS A 2 -14.44 10.28 -4.73
C LYS A 2 -14.12 10.66 -3.29
N ASN A 3 -14.68 11.77 -2.84
CA ASN A 3 -14.33 12.33 -1.54
C ASN A 3 -14.72 11.42 -0.36
N ILE A 4 -15.86 10.74 -0.49
CA ILE A 4 -16.34 9.81 0.53
C ILE A 4 -16.58 8.46 -0.12
N VAL A 5 -15.96 7.42 0.41
CA VAL A 5 -16.17 6.05 -0.04
C VAL A 5 -16.56 5.20 1.17
N LYS A 6 -17.80 4.74 1.17
CA LYS A 6 -18.27 3.82 2.19
C LYS A 6 -17.65 2.44 1.95
N LYS A 7 -17.51 1.66 3.02
CA LYS A 7 -16.89 0.33 2.97
C LYS A 7 -17.51 -0.55 1.88
N GLU A 8 -18.82 -0.56 1.77
CA GLU A 8 -19.56 -1.39 0.81
C GLU A 8 -19.39 -0.92 -0.63
N ASN A 9 -18.87 0.28 -0.85
CA ASN A 9 -18.66 0.85 -2.18
C ASN A 9 -17.18 0.89 -2.58
N ALA A 10 -16.31 0.31 -1.77
CA ALA A 10 -14.88 0.24 -2.09
C ALA A 10 -14.66 -0.63 -3.34
N VAL A 11 -13.78 -0.21 -4.23
CA VAL A 11 -13.53 -0.89 -5.49
C VAL A 11 -12.35 -1.85 -5.33
N SER A 12 -12.60 -3.14 -5.60
CA SER A 12 -11.57 -4.17 -5.52
C SER A 12 -10.65 -4.14 -6.74
N ARG A 13 -9.36 -4.32 -6.50
CA ARG A 13 -8.31 -4.34 -7.53
C ARG A 13 -7.25 -5.38 -7.14
N GLN A 14 -6.33 -5.63 -8.06
CA GLN A 14 -5.14 -6.45 -7.81
C GLN A 14 -3.90 -5.76 -8.36
N PHE A 15 -2.79 -5.91 -7.63
CA PHE A 15 -1.48 -5.43 -8.07
C PHE A 15 -0.44 -6.50 -7.72
N LEU A 16 0.25 -7.01 -8.75
CA LEU A 16 1.25 -8.08 -8.58
C LEU A 16 0.67 -9.28 -7.80
N GLY A 17 -0.61 -9.60 -8.05
CA GLY A 17 -1.31 -10.71 -7.39
C GLY A 17 -1.85 -10.38 -6.01
N VAL A 18 -1.58 -9.20 -5.47
CA VAL A 18 -2.08 -8.79 -4.15
C VAL A 18 -3.44 -8.12 -4.30
N ASP A 19 -4.41 -8.57 -3.53
CA ASP A 19 -5.74 -7.94 -3.49
C ASP A 19 -5.70 -6.65 -2.69
N PHE A 20 -6.41 -5.64 -3.16
CA PHE A 20 -6.59 -4.40 -2.42
C PHE A 20 -7.89 -3.72 -2.82
N VAL A 21 -8.28 -2.72 -2.05
CA VAL A 21 -9.44 -1.88 -2.36
C VAL A 21 -8.99 -0.44 -2.51
N VAL A 22 -9.57 0.26 -3.48
CA VAL A 22 -9.40 1.69 -3.65
C VAL A 22 -10.48 2.38 -2.84
N LEU A 23 -10.06 3.30 -1.98
CA LEU A 23 -10.93 4.06 -1.09
C LEU A 23 -11.09 5.49 -1.63
N SER A 24 -11.07 6.50 -0.76
CA SER A 24 -11.29 7.88 -1.19
C SER A 24 -10.19 8.38 -2.12
N ILE A 25 -10.58 9.22 -3.07
CA ILE A 25 -9.69 9.82 -4.07
C ILE A 25 -9.93 11.31 -4.07
N GLY A 26 -8.90 12.07 -3.69
CA GLY A 26 -8.91 13.51 -3.73
C GLY A 26 -8.31 14.05 -5.02
N LYS A 27 -7.97 15.33 -5.01
CA LYS A 27 -7.32 15.97 -6.17
C LYS A 27 -5.89 15.45 -6.36
N ASP A 28 -5.14 15.33 -5.27
CA ASP A 28 -3.71 15.03 -5.31
C ASP A 28 -3.32 13.74 -4.57
N SER A 29 -4.27 13.06 -3.95
CA SER A 29 -3.98 11.86 -3.16
C SER A 29 -5.10 10.85 -3.26
N MET A 30 -4.76 9.58 -3.02
CA MET A 30 -5.73 8.49 -2.92
C MET A 30 -5.38 7.59 -1.75
N VAL A 31 -6.41 7.00 -1.16
CA VAL A 31 -6.28 6.04 -0.07
C VAL A 31 -6.60 4.65 -0.60
N THR A 32 -5.76 3.69 -0.27
CA THR A 32 -5.98 2.27 -0.58
C THR A 32 -5.82 1.45 0.69
N LYS A 33 -6.38 0.24 0.69
CA LYS A 33 -6.12 -0.73 1.75
C LYS A 33 -5.71 -2.04 1.10
N MET A 34 -4.47 -2.45 1.38
CA MET A 34 -3.91 -3.72 0.90
C MET A 34 -4.40 -4.85 1.78
N LEU A 35 -4.80 -5.96 1.16
CA LEU A 35 -5.34 -7.15 1.83
C LEU A 35 -4.33 -8.28 1.64
N TYR A 36 -3.26 -8.28 2.43
CA TYR A 36 -2.15 -9.22 2.24
C TYR A 36 -2.47 -10.61 2.76
N LYS A 37 -2.21 -11.61 1.92
CA LYS A 37 -2.23 -13.03 2.30
C LYS A 37 -0.79 -13.48 2.59
N SER A 38 -0.63 -14.52 3.39
CA SER A 38 0.70 -15.04 3.75
C SER A 38 1.49 -15.54 2.54
N THR A 39 0.82 -15.86 1.44
CA THR A 39 1.45 -16.31 0.19
C THR A 39 1.80 -15.16 -0.76
N ASP A 40 1.41 -13.95 -0.42
CA ASP A 40 1.70 -12.79 -1.26
C ASP A 40 3.16 -12.37 -1.13
N ASN A 41 3.69 -11.79 -2.21
CA ASN A 41 5.01 -11.21 -2.22
C ASN A 41 5.02 -10.02 -3.18
N VAL A 42 5.50 -8.89 -2.70
CA VAL A 42 5.65 -7.70 -3.55
C VAL A 42 7.14 -7.52 -3.84
N PRO A 43 7.59 -7.91 -5.04
CA PRO A 43 9.01 -7.78 -5.41
C PRO A 43 9.41 -6.31 -5.54
N PHE A 44 10.70 -6.07 -5.66
CA PHE A 44 11.20 -4.71 -5.87
C PHE A 44 10.55 -4.08 -7.09
N HIS A 45 10.01 -2.89 -6.89
CA HIS A 45 9.39 -2.07 -7.92
C HIS A 45 9.45 -0.61 -7.47
N LYS A 46 9.15 0.29 -8.38
CA LYS A 46 9.07 1.72 -8.07
C LYS A 46 7.93 2.37 -8.86
N HIS A 47 7.51 3.51 -8.41
CA HIS A 47 6.47 4.31 -9.06
C HIS A 47 6.72 5.79 -8.75
N PRO A 48 6.17 6.71 -9.57
CA PRO A 48 6.41 8.15 -9.38
C PRO A 48 5.65 8.76 -8.21
N ASN A 49 4.92 7.94 -7.46
CA ASN A 49 4.11 8.40 -6.32
C ASN A 49 4.88 8.23 -5.02
N GLU A 50 4.76 9.20 -4.13
CA GLU A 50 5.13 9.01 -2.73
C GLU A 50 4.07 8.11 -2.10
N GLN A 51 4.50 7.20 -1.22
CA GLN A 51 3.62 6.23 -0.57
C GLN A 51 3.82 6.30 0.94
N SER A 52 2.75 6.61 1.66
CA SER A 52 2.75 6.58 3.13
C SER A 52 1.81 5.50 3.60
N GLY A 53 2.24 4.67 4.55
CA GLY A 53 1.46 3.54 5.00
C GLY A 53 1.26 3.47 6.50
N TYR A 54 0.17 2.83 6.89
CA TYR A 54 -0.14 2.51 8.28
C TYR A 54 -0.53 1.04 8.38
N VAL A 55 0.18 0.28 9.21
CA VAL A 55 -0.07 -1.15 9.40
C VAL A 55 -1.26 -1.34 10.34
N ILE A 56 -2.38 -1.84 9.81
CA ILE A 56 -3.56 -2.17 10.63
C ILE A 56 -3.32 -3.50 11.35
N SER A 57 -2.82 -4.50 10.63
CA SER A 57 -2.59 -5.84 11.15
C SER A 57 -1.55 -6.56 10.31
N GLY A 58 -1.00 -7.65 10.85
CA GLY A 58 0.01 -8.45 10.18
C GLY A 58 1.44 -8.02 10.52
N LYS A 59 2.40 -8.70 9.90
CA LYS A 59 3.82 -8.41 10.06
C LYS A 59 4.50 -8.42 8.70
N TYR A 60 5.36 -7.47 8.46
CA TYR A 60 5.97 -7.23 7.15
C TYR A 60 7.45 -6.89 7.29
N ASN A 61 8.18 -7.17 6.23
CA ASN A 61 9.55 -6.74 6.09
C ASN A 61 9.63 -5.83 4.87
N LEU A 62 9.82 -4.54 5.11
CA LEU A 62 9.89 -3.51 4.07
C LEU A 62 11.36 -3.22 3.77
N LYS A 63 11.72 -3.24 2.48
CA LYS A 63 13.08 -2.94 2.03
C LYS A 63 13.06 -1.77 1.07
N PHE A 64 13.83 -0.73 1.37
CA PHE A 64 14.13 0.36 0.45
C PHE A 64 15.33 1.14 0.95
N GLY A 65 15.98 1.87 0.05
CA GLY A 65 17.14 2.69 0.40
C GLY A 65 18.33 1.89 0.95
N GLY A 66 18.43 0.61 0.58
CA GLY A 66 19.50 -0.26 1.07
C GLY A 66 19.30 -0.76 2.49
N GLU A 67 18.14 -0.51 3.09
CA GLU A 67 17.83 -0.90 4.45
C GLU A 67 16.60 -1.80 4.50
N GLN A 68 16.42 -2.47 5.64
CA GLN A 68 15.35 -3.40 5.89
C GLN A 68 14.66 -3.03 7.19
N PHE A 69 13.31 -2.97 7.16
CA PHE A 69 12.52 -2.55 8.30
C PHE A 69 11.46 -3.59 8.63
N SER A 70 11.42 -4.06 9.88
CA SER A 70 10.35 -4.93 10.36
C SER A 70 9.19 -4.07 10.83
N LEU A 71 8.00 -4.35 10.31
CA LEU A 71 6.79 -3.58 10.61
C LEU A 71 5.73 -4.48 11.23
N SER A 72 5.03 -3.95 12.22
CA SER A 72 3.90 -4.62 12.85
C SER A 72 2.78 -3.62 13.13
N GLN A 73 1.69 -4.08 13.73
CA GLN A 73 0.50 -3.26 14.00
C GLN A 73 0.86 -1.90 14.61
N GLY A 74 0.36 -0.84 14.02
CA GLY A 74 0.56 0.52 14.48
C GLY A 74 1.77 1.22 13.91
N ASP A 75 2.65 0.50 13.20
CA ASP A 75 3.83 1.11 12.58
C ASP A 75 3.44 1.84 11.29
N THR A 76 4.23 2.86 10.95
CA THR A 76 4.03 3.64 9.74
C THR A 76 5.32 3.73 8.94
N TYR A 77 5.18 4.03 7.65
CA TYR A 77 6.32 4.26 6.78
C TYR A 77 5.98 5.31 5.73
N SER A 78 7.02 5.89 5.15
CA SER A 78 6.89 6.78 4.01
C SER A 78 8.00 6.44 3.03
N ILE A 79 7.62 6.11 1.80
CA ILE A 79 8.56 5.75 0.73
C ILE A 79 8.58 6.89 -0.28
N PRO A 80 9.75 7.52 -0.52
CA PRO A 80 9.83 8.61 -1.51
C PRO A 80 9.48 8.12 -2.91
N ALA A 81 9.07 9.07 -3.76
CA ALA A 81 8.81 8.81 -5.18
C ALA A 81 10.04 8.22 -5.86
N ASP A 82 9.81 7.30 -6.78
CA ASP A 82 10.84 6.69 -7.65
C ASP A 82 11.93 5.90 -6.93
N ILE A 83 11.70 5.51 -5.68
CA ILE A 83 12.62 4.66 -4.91
C ILE A 83 12.14 3.21 -4.99
N GLU A 84 13.02 2.30 -5.41
CA GLU A 84 12.73 0.88 -5.43
C GLU A 84 12.46 0.37 -4.03
N HIS A 85 11.39 -0.40 -3.88
CA HIS A 85 11.01 -0.99 -2.60
C HIS A 85 10.32 -2.33 -2.81
N SER A 86 10.39 -3.18 -1.77
CA SER A 86 9.73 -4.48 -1.75
C SER A 86 9.10 -4.70 -0.38
N ILE A 87 8.07 -5.54 -0.35
CA ILE A 87 7.39 -5.92 0.89
C ILE A 87 7.29 -7.43 0.95
N GLU A 88 7.87 -8.02 1.99
CA GLU A 88 7.73 -9.42 2.32
C GLU A 88 6.67 -9.56 3.40
N ILE A 89 5.68 -10.43 3.17
CA ILE A 89 4.62 -10.68 4.14
C ILE A 89 5.07 -11.79 5.09
N ILE A 90 5.28 -11.46 6.34
CA ILE A 90 5.65 -12.43 7.39
C ILE A 90 4.38 -13.02 8.00
N GLU A 91 3.37 -12.18 8.22
CA GLU A 91 2.08 -12.58 8.75
C GLU A 91 1.01 -11.78 8.02
N ALA A 92 -0.03 -12.46 7.53
CA ALA A 92 -1.12 -11.86 6.78
C ALA A 92 -1.82 -10.74 7.56
N GLY A 93 -2.30 -9.74 6.84
CA GLY A 93 -2.98 -8.62 7.45
C GLY A 93 -3.29 -7.51 6.46
N GLU A 94 -3.61 -6.34 6.99
CA GLU A 94 -4.05 -5.20 6.20
C GLU A 94 -3.18 -3.98 6.45
N VAL A 95 -2.93 -3.23 5.37
CA VAL A 95 -2.13 -2.00 5.41
C VAL A 95 -2.86 -0.91 4.61
N VAL A 96 -3.04 0.25 5.23
CA VAL A 96 -3.55 1.43 4.51
C VAL A 96 -2.38 2.16 3.91
N ASP A 97 -2.47 2.46 2.60
CA ASP A 97 -1.50 3.27 1.88
C ASP A 97 -2.15 4.51 1.31
N VAL A 98 -1.45 5.63 1.42
CA VAL A 98 -1.83 6.90 0.79
C VAL A 98 -0.78 7.23 -0.27
N PHE A 99 -1.24 7.43 -1.50
CA PHE A 99 -0.38 7.78 -2.63
C PHE A 99 -0.58 9.23 -3.06
N THR A 100 0.51 9.91 -3.34
CA THR A 100 0.54 11.28 -3.84
C THR A 100 1.58 11.40 -4.96
N PRO A 101 1.23 11.79 -6.18
CA PRO A 101 -0.14 11.98 -6.71
C PRO A 101 -0.91 10.66 -6.84
N ILE A 102 -2.12 10.75 -7.37
CA ILE A 102 -2.99 9.58 -7.59
C ILE A 102 -2.29 8.57 -8.50
N ARG A 103 -2.34 7.30 -8.14
CA ARG A 103 -1.84 6.22 -8.98
C ARG A 103 -2.87 5.88 -10.05
N GLN A 104 -2.59 6.30 -11.27
CA GLN A 104 -3.50 6.08 -12.41
C GLN A 104 -3.65 4.58 -12.71
N ASP A 105 -2.62 3.78 -12.46
CA ASP A 105 -2.64 2.34 -12.68
C ASP A 105 -3.55 1.59 -11.69
N TYR A 106 -4.02 2.25 -10.65
CA TYR A 106 -4.97 1.69 -9.68
C TYR A 106 -6.42 2.04 -9.98
N LEU A 107 -6.68 2.90 -10.95
CA LEU A 107 -8.03 3.34 -11.30
C LEU A 107 -8.77 2.41 -12.26
#